data_5cb2dfefd125042ef1ab2b062d322e9f
#
_entry.id   5cb2dfefd125042ef1ab2b062d322e9f
#
_cell.length_a   1.000
_cell.length_b   1.000
_cell.length_c   1.000
_cell.angle_alpha   90.00
_cell.angle_beta   90.00
_cell.angle_gamma   90.00
#
_symmetry.space_group_name_H-M   'P 1'
#
loop_
_entity.id
_entity.type
_entity.pdbx_description
1 polymer ?
#
loop_
_entity_poly.entity_id
_entity_poly.type
_entity_poly.pdbx_seq_one_letter_code
_entity_poly.pdbx_strand_id
1 'polypeptide(L)'
;IHIFEDEYIDHKDIVINRLMHIIGIENNKKKIYGRKTEIREITYDEASAFLDENDIQGRIYSTLYIGAFNNDKLIGVITLSDNGNNKCTISRIATDYDYICCGVIGKIFSFFIRKYHPTSIKAFADRRWLLSKEDNLYTKLGFILKNTLEPSYSYVIDGDYKRIQASTIENENIPNAHKIWDCGLFEYEWQEN
;
A
#
# COMPACT_ATOMS: atom_id res chain seq x y z
N ILE A 1 -16.19 6.77 -2.47
CA ILE A 1 -15.04 6.45 -1.61
C ILE A 1 -15.58 6.13 -0.23
N HIS A 2 -15.07 5.06 0.37
CA HIS A 2 -15.39 4.66 1.73
C HIS A 2 -14.16 4.95 2.60
N ILE A 3 -14.32 5.72 3.66
CA ILE A 3 -13.29 6.06 4.64
C ILE A 3 -13.76 5.56 5.99
N PHE A 4 -12.91 4.83 6.69
CA PHE A 4 -13.21 4.38 8.04
C PHE A 4 -12.85 5.47 9.05
N GLU A 5 -13.57 5.49 10.17
CA GLU A 5 -13.41 6.52 11.21
C GLU A 5 -12.01 6.48 11.83
N ASP A 6 -11.48 5.30 12.13
CA ASP A 6 -10.12 5.11 12.66
C ASP A 6 -9.04 5.63 11.70
N GLU A 7 -9.19 5.39 10.38
CA GLU A 7 -8.27 5.93 9.39
C GLU A 7 -8.29 7.46 9.37
N TYR A 8 -9.48 8.07 9.48
CA TYR A 8 -9.60 9.52 9.48
C TYR A 8 -9.06 10.14 10.78
N ILE A 9 -9.25 9.50 11.93
CA ILE A 9 -8.78 10.00 13.22
C ILE A 9 -7.26 9.83 13.33
N ASP A 10 -6.75 8.63 13.03
CA ASP A 10 -5.34 8.28 13.27
C ASP A 10 -4.41 8.76 12.13
N HIS A 11 -4.92 8.87 10.87
CA HIS A 11 -4.13 9.18 9.68
C HIS A 11 -4.76 10.28 8.80
N LYS A 12 -5.30 11.33 9.44
CA LYS A 12 -6.07 12.39 8.77
C LYS A 12 -5.36 12.99 7.57
N ASP A 13 -4.08 13.32 7.70
CA ASP A 13 -3.32 13.98 6.64
C ASP A 13 -3.13 13.08 5.41
N ILE A 14 -2.92 11.79 5.62
CA ILE A 14 -2.83 10.80 4.53
C ILE A 14 -4.18 10.67 3.83
N VAL A 15 -5.27 10.57 4.60
CA VAL A 15 -6.64 10.47 4.06
C VAL A 15 -6.98 11.70 3.22
N ILE A 16 -6.77 12.90 3.77
CA ILE A 16 -7.04 14.17 3.07
C ILE A 16 -6.20 14.26 1.79
N ASN A 17 -4.92 13.90 1.85
CA ASN A 17 -4.04 13.91 0.70
C ASN A 17 -4.53 12.98 -0.43
N ARG A 18 -4.92 11.74 -0.10
CA ARG A 18 -5.48 10.79 -1.07
C ARG A 18 -6.79 11.31 -1.68
N LEU A 19 -7.67 11.91 -0.86
CA LEU A 19 -8.91 12.52 -1.36
C LEU A 19 -8.62 13.65 -2.34
N MET A 20 -7.70 14.56 -1.99
CA MET A 20 -7.33 15.68 -2.86
C MET A 20 -6.77 15.18 -4.20
N HIS A 21 -5.94 14.15 -4.17
CA HIS A 21 -5.43 13.51 -5.38
C HIS A 21 -6.56 12.93 -6.26
N ILE A 22 -7.54 12.25 -5.65
CA ILE A 22 -8.66 11.63 -6.37
C ILE A 22 -9.57 12.67 -7.03
N ILE A 23 -9.83 13.81 -6.36
CA ILE A 23 -10.67 14.88 -6.92
C ILE A 23 -9.88 15.83 -7.82
N GLY A 24 -8.60 15.55 -8.08
CA GLY A 24 -7.76 16.34 -9.00
C GLY A 24 -7.32 17.69 -8.45
N ILE A 25 -7.43 17.92 -7.15
CA ILE A 25 -6.87 19.10 -6.50
C ILE A 25 -5.38 18.85 -6.27
N GLU A 26 -4.57 19.24 -7.25
CA GLU A 26 -3.11 19.26 -7.06
C GLU A 26 -2.74 20.47 -6.19
N ASN A 27 -2.36 20.18 -4.95
CA ASN A 27 -1.64 21.15 -4.16
C ASN A 27 -0.30 21.47 -4.87
N ASN A 28 0.25 22.66 -4.71
CA ASN A 28 1.53 23.10 -5.27
C ASN A 28 2.73 22.27 -4.77
N LYS A 29 2.59 20.96 -4.73
CA LYS A 29 3.62 20.03 -4.26
C LYS A 29 4.76 19.92 -5.25
N LYS A 30 5.97 19.86 -4.73
CA LYS A 30 7.18 19.65 -5.53
C LYS A 30 7.14 18.25 -6.17
N LYS A 31 7.45 18.19 -7.48
CA LYS A 31 7.55 16.93 -8.22
C LYS A 31 8.95 16.33 -8.06
N ILE A 32 8.99 15.04 -7.70
CA ILE A 32 10.21 14.24 -7.68
C ILE A 32 10.08 13.14 -8.74
N TYR A 33 11.06 13.07 -9.62
CA TYR A 33 11.08 12.10 -10.71
C TYR A 33 11.97 10.91 -10.34
N GLY A 34 11.53 9.70 -10.62
CA GLY A 34 12.26 8.47 -10.32
C GLY A 34 13.70 8.47 -10.87
N ARG A 35 13.94 9.08 -12.05
CA ARG A 35 15.31 9.21 -12.61
C ARG A 35 16.30 9.96 -11.71
N LYS A 36 15.82 10.80 -10.79
CA LYS A 36 16.62 11.58 -9.83
C LYS A 36 16.76 10.90 -8.48
N THR A 37 16.30 9.67 -8.34
CA THR A 37 16.36 8.93 -7.08
C THR A 37 17.43 7.86 -7.13
N GLU A 38 17.98 7.54 -5.99
CA GLU A 38 18.81 6.37 -5.74
C GLU A 38 17.94 5.27 -5.13
N ILE A 39 18.12 4.02 -5.57
CA ILE A 39 17.36 2.87 -5.05
C ILE A 39 18.31 1.95 -4.30
N ARG A 40 17.93 1.62 -3.07
CA ARG A 40 18.68 0.66 -2.25
C ARG A 40 17.75 -0.14 -1.35
N GLU A 41 18.24 -1.26 -0.87
CA GLU A 41 17.63 -1.97 0.25
C GLU A 41 17.74 -1.12 1.52
N ILE A 42 16.72 -1.21 2.34
CA ILE A 42 16.63 -0.51 3.62
C ILE A 42 16.28 -1.49 4.75
N THR A 43 16.51 -1.08 5.96
CA THR A 43 16.16 -1.86 7.14
C THR A 43 14.66 -1.84 7.43
N TYR A 44 14.21 -2.78 8.27
CA TYR A 44 12.84 -2.75 8.80
C TYR A 44 12.52 -1.43 9.51
N ASP A 45 13.45 -0.92 10.30
CA ASP A 45 13.23 0.31 11.07
C ASP A 45 13.06 1.55 10.16
N GLU A 46 13.91 1.68 9.12
CA GLU A 46 13.77 2.75 8.11
C GLU A 46 12.43 2.66 7.37
N ALA A 47 12.05 1.44 6.95
CA ALA A 47 10.78 1.22 6.26
C ALA A 47 9.57 1.47 7.17
N SER A 48 9.62 1.01 8.42
CA SER A 48 8.54 1.17 9.40
C SER A 48 8.28 2.63 9.74
N ALA A 49 9.33 3.40 10.02
CA ALA A 49 9.20 4.83 10.28
C ALA A 49 8.54 5.55 9.10
N PHE A 50 8.99 5.24 7.87
CA PHE A 50 8.42 5.83 6.67
C PHE A 50 6.96 5.42 6.42
N LEU A 51 6.63 4.14 6.62
CA LEU A 51 5.27 3.63 6.40
C LEU A 51 4.27 4.18 7.42
N ASP A 52 4.66 4.32 8.68
CA ASP A 52 3.79 4.91 9.71
C ASP A 52 3.42 6.37 9.40
N GLU A 53 4.29 7.09 8.71
CA GLU A 53 4.03 8.47 8.30
C GLU A 53 3.28 8.58 6.96
N ASN A 54 3.45 7.61 6.05
CA ASN A 54 3.04 7.76 4.64
C ASN A 54 2.04 6.70 4.14
N ASP A 55 1.77 5.65 4.91
CA ASP A 55 0.79 4.61 4.55
C ASP A 55 -0.33 4.52 5.58
N ILE A 56 -1.58 4.50 5.12
CA ILE A 56 -2.77 4.44 5.99
C ILE A 56 -2.85 3.13 6.80
N GLN A 57 -2.20 2.07 6.33
CA GLN A 57 -2.12 0.78 7.02
C GLN A 57 -0.84 0.65 7.87
N GLY A 58 0.07 1.63 7.77
CA GLY A 58 1.30 1.68 8.54
C GLY A 58 2.28 0.54 8.27
N ARG A 59 3.15 0.32 9.25
CA ARG A 59 4.23 -0.68 9.20
C ARG A 59 3.75 -2.10 9.01
N ILE A 60 4.61 -2.92 8.41
CA ILE A 60 4.39 -4.37 8.26
C ILE A 60 5.73 -5.11 8.29
N TYR A 61 5.74 -6.31 8.87
CA TYR A 61 6.86 -7.21 8.71
C TYR A 61 6.84 -7.84 7.31
N SER A 62 7.98 -7.76 6.63
CA SER A 62 8.20 -8.32 5.29
C SER A 62 9.61 -8.90 5.20
N THR A 63 9.88 -9.67 4.17
CA THR A 63 11.20 -10.28 3.97
C THR A 63 12.20 -9.30 3.37
N LEU A 64 11.71 -8.33 2.59
CA LEU A 64 12.54 -7.37 1.86
C LEU A 64 11.90 -5.97 1.87
N TYR A 65 12.74 -4.97 2.06
CA TYR A 65 12.38 -3.56 2.05
C TYR A 65 13.29 -2.81 1.08
N ILE A 66 12.70 -2.09 0.13
CA ILE A 66 13.43 -1.33 -0.88
C ILE A 66 12.95 0.11 -0.86
N GLY A 67 13.90 1.04 -0.70
CA GLY A 67 13.64 2.47 -0.63
C GLY A 67 14.17 3.23 -1.83
N ALA A 68 13.50 4.33 -2.15
CA ALA A 68 13.94 5.34 -3.10
C ALA A 68 14.33 6.62 -2.36
N PHE A 69 15.53 7.12 -2.63
CA PHE A 69 16.08 8.30 -1.98
C PHE A 69 16.26 9.45 -2.96
N ASN A 70 15.94 10.67 -2.53
CA ASN A 70 16.26 11.89 -3.23
C ASN A 70 17.03 12.81 -2.29
N ASN A 71 18.31 13.05 -2.56
CA ASN A 71 19.22 13.78 -1.68
C ASN A 71 19.15 13.26 -0.23
N ASP A 72 19.41 11.98 -0.03
CA ASP A 72 19.40 11.25 1.25
C ASP A 72 18.03 11.18 1.96
N LYS A 73 16.99 11.86 1.48
CA LYS A 73 15.64 11.73 2.00
C LYS A 73 14.95 10.51 1.36
N LEU A 74 14.42 9.61 2.18
CA LEU A 74 13.56 8.52 1.74
C LEU A 74 12.22 9.08 1.26
N ILE A 75 11.82 8.75 0.02
CA ILE A 75 10.63 9.30 -0.62
C ILE A 75 9.68 8.24 -1.20
N GLY A 76 10.05 6.98 -1.13
CA GLY A 76 9.18 5.88 -1.57
C GLY A 76 9.71 4.55 -1.10
N VAL A 77 8.81 3.63 -0.79
CA VAL A 77 9.11 2.30 -0.26
C VAL A 77 8.23 1.27 -0.96
N ILE A 78 8.80 0.13 -1.29
CA ILE A 78 8.09 -1.12 -1.57
C ILE A 78 8.58 -2.16 -0.57
N THR A 79 7.63 -2.87 0.06
CA THR A 79 7.94 -4.02 0.90
C THR A 79 7.41 -5.31 0.27
N LEU A 80 8.18 -6.38 0.36
CA LEU A 80 7.85 -7.66 -0.27
C LEU A 80 8.03 -8.81 0.74
N SER A 81 7.10 -9.74 0.69
CA SER A 81 7.16 -10.99 1.46
C SER A 81 7.49 -12.14 0.51
N ASP A 82 8.49 -12.94 0.87
CA ASP A 82 8.86 -14.13 0.12
C ASP A 82 7.84 -15.25 0.34
N ASN A 83 7.37 -15.85 -0.74
CA ASN A 83 6.44 -16.99 -0.73
C ASN A 83 7.12 -18.30 -1.13
N GLY A 84 8.45 -18.30 -1.26
CA GLY A 84 9.23 -19.42 -1.75
C GLY A 84 9.21 -19.58 -3.28
N ASN A 85 10.15 -20.37 -3.82
CA ASN A 85 10.25 -20.65 -5.26
C ASN A 85 10.32 -19.41 -6.15
N ASN A 86 11.05 -18.39 -5.74
CA ASN A 86 11.16 -17.08 -6.42
C ASN A 86 9.79 -16.36 -6.63
N LYS A 87 8.81 -16.66 -5.79
CA LYS A 87 7.51 -15.97 -5.77
C LYS A 87 7.44 -15.05 -4.57
N CYS A 88 6.80 -13.90 -4.75
CA CYS A 88 6.64 -12.96 -3.64
C CYS A 88 5.29 -12.23 -3.72
N THR A 89 4.98 -11.56 -2.62
CA THR A 89 3.80 -10.68 -2.51
C THR A 89 4.28 -9.29 -2.15
N ILE A 90 3.81 -8.27 -2.85
CA ILE A 90 3.96 -6.88 -2.42
C ILE A 90 3.05 -6.68 -1.21
N SER A 91 3.67 -6.35 -0.07
CA SER A 91 2.96 -6.13 1.18
C SER A 91 2.55 -4.68 1.37
N ARG A 92 3.41 -3.72 0.99
CA ARG A 92 3.12 -2.27 1.01
C ARG A 92 3.78 -1.54 -0.16
N ILE A 93 3.14 -0.47 -0.61
CA ILE A 93 3.69 0.52 -1.51
C ILE A 93 3.30 1.89 -0.96
N ALA A 94 4.30 2.71 -0.63
CA ALA A 94 4.07 4.07 -0.19
C ALA A 94 5.04 5.05 -0.83
N THR A 95 4.61 6.29 -0.98
CA THR A 95 5.45 7.44 -1.33
C THR A 95 5.20 8.56 -0.34
N ASP A 96 6.23 9.39 -0.15
CA ASP A 96 6.12 10.58 0.69
C ASP A 96 4.97 11.48 0.17
N TYR A 97 3.96 11.67 1.00
CA TYR A 97 2.74 12.39 0.61
C TYR A 97 2.95 13.90 0.44
N ASP A 98 4.08 14.47 0.86
CA ASP A 98 4.44 15.86 0.64
C ASP A 98 4.88 16.16 -0.79
N TYR A 99 5.16 15.12 -1.58
CA TYR A 99 5.64 15.22 -2.96
C TYR A 99 4.73 14.53 -3.97
N ILE A 100 4.84 14.95 -5.23
CA ILE A 100 4.30 14.19 -6.36
C ILE A 100 5.43 13.31 -6.90
N CYS A 101 5.40 12.03 -6.57
CA CYS A 101 6.44 11.06 -6.89
C CYS A 101 6.23 10.41 -8.26
N CYS A 102 6.76 11.04 -9.33
CA CYS A 102 6.58 10.56 -10.70
C CYS A 102 7.55 9.43 -11.05
N GLY A 103 7.06 8.21 -11.25
CA GLY A 103 7.84 7.05 -11.68
C GLY A 103 8.80 6.50 -10.62
N VAL A 104 8.68 6.92 -9.35
CA VAL A 104 9.52 6.46 -8.24
C VAL A 104 9.26 4.97 -7.97
N ILE A 105 8.01 4.57 -7.82
CA ILE A 105 7.62 3.17 -7.58
C ILE A 105 8.04 2.27 -8.75
N GLY A 106 7.87 2.74 -10.00
CA GLY A 106 8.32 2.00 -11.18
C GLY A 106 9.84 1.76 -11.18
N LYS A 107 10.65 2.72 -10.68
CA LYS A 107 12.08 2.55 -10.55
C LYS A 107 12.46 1.55 -9.45
N ILE A 108 11.80 1.59 -8.29
CA ILE A 108 11.98 0.58 -7.23
C ILE A 108 11.63 -0.80 -7.77
N PHE A 109 10.48 -0.93 -8.42
CA PHE A 109 10.03 -2.19 -9.00
C PHE A 109 11.00 -2.75 -10.04
N SER A 110 11.51 -1.90 -10.96
CA SER A 110 12.51 -2.30 -11.95
C SER A 110 13.84 -2.72 -11.33
N PHE A 111 14.25 -2.09 -10.21
CA PHE A 111 15.41 -2.52 -9.44
C PHE A 111 15.19 -3.90 -8.84
N PHE A 112 14.02 -4.14 -8.23
CA PHE A 112 13.65 -5.40 -7.65
C PHE A 112 13.69 -6.55 -8.68
N ILE A 113 13.00 -6.39 -9.82
CA ILE A 113 12.98 -7.39 -10.89
C ILE A 113 14.40 -7.76 -11.35
N ARG A 114 15.24 -6.75 -11.62
CA ARG A 114 16.60 -6.98 -12.11
C ARG A 114 17.55 -7.63 -11.10
N LYS A 115 17.32 -7.41 -9.80
CA LYS A 115 18.20 -7.93 -8.75
C LYS A 115 17.79 -9.32 -8.27
N TYR A 116 16.50 -9.58 -8.20
CA TYR A 116 15.95 -10.77 -7.54
C TYR A 116 15.35 -11.80 -8.50
N HIS A 117 15.09 -11.42 -9.75
CA HIS A 117 14.54 -12.32 -10.79
C HIS A 117 13.34 -13.14 -10.31
N PRO A 118 12.27 -12.49 -9.78
CA PRO A 118 11.09 -13.21 -9.32
C PRO A 118 10.36 -13.84 -10.52
N THR A 119 9.84 -15.06 -10.35
CA THR A 119 9.03 -15.72 -11.38
C THR A 119 7.58 -15.24 -11.37
N SER A 120 7.07 -14.85 -10.19
CA SER A 120 5.72 -14.30 -10.02
C SER A 120 5.66 -13.37 -8.81
N ILE A 121 4.88 -12.29 -8.95
CA ILE A 121 4.64 -11.33 -7.89
C ILE A 121 3.13 -11.11 -7.76
N LYS A 122 2.59 -11.30 -6.55
CA LYS A 122 1.21 -10.94 -6.23
C LYS A 122 1.13 -9.57 -5.59
N ALA A 123 0.01 -8.89 -5.81
CA ALA A 123 -0.31 -7.64 -5.14
C ALA A 123 -1.82 -7.56 -4.89
N PHE A 124 -2.19 -6.97 -3.76
CA PHE A 124 -3.58 -6.77 -3.37
C PHE A 124 -3.88 -5.28 -3.25
N ALA A 125 -4.84 -4.82 -4.02
CA ALA A 125 -5.23 -3.42 -4.05
C ALA A 125 -6.60 -3.21 -3.42
N ASP A 126 -6.67 -2.31 -2.46
CA ASP A 126 -7.93 -1.92 -1.82
C ASP A 126 -8.83 -1.19 -2.84
N ARG A 127 -10.00 -1.76 -3.08
CA ARG A 127 -10.97 -1.27 -4.07
C ARG A 127 -11.50 0.13 -3.74
N ARG A 128 -11.41 0.56 -2.50
CA ARG A 128 -11.82 1.91 -2.08
C ARG A 128 -10.98 3.01 -2.73
N TRP A 129 -9.70 2.72 -3.00
CA TRP A 129 -8.71 3.68 -3.45
C TRP A 129 -8.37 3.59 -4.93
N LEU A 130 -8.93 2.60 -5.64
CA LEU A 130 -8.72 2.42 -7.08
C LEU A 130 -9.90 2.98 -7.88
N LEU A 131 -9.65 4.00 -8.69
CA LEU A 131 -10.64 4.59 -9.60
C LEU A 131 -10.92 3.69 -10.80
N SER A 132 -9.93 2.92 -11.24
CA SER A 132 -10.04 1.98 -12.36
C SER A 132 -9.25 0.72 -12.07
N LYS A 133 -9.83 -0.43 -12.36
CA LYS A 133 -9.14 -1.72 -12.28
C LYS A 133 -8.22 -1.98 -13.47
N GLU A 134 -8.42 -1.28 -14.59
CA GLU A 134 -7.64 -1.40 -15.82
C GLU A 134 -6.53 -0.34 -15.93
N ASP A 135 -6.71 0.85 -15.35
CA ASP A 135 -5.72 1.96 -15.37
C ASP A 135 -5.33 2.38 -13.96
N ASN A 136 -4.30 1.73 -13.44
CA ASN A 136 -3.78 1.99 -12.09
C ASN A 136 -2.28 1.71 -12.01
N LEU A 137 -1.71 1.86 -10.81
CA LEU A 137 -0.28 1.62 -10.58
C LEU A 137 0.13 0.19 -10.98
N TYR A 138 -0.64 -0.83 -10.61
CA TYR A 138 -0.28 -2.23 -10.86
C TYR A 138 -0.26 -2.55 -12.35
N THR A 139 -1.27 -2.11 -13.10
CA THR A 139 -1.31 -2.34 -14.55
C THR A 139 -0.18 -1.61 -15.27
N LYS A 140 0.21 -0.40 -14.81
CA LYS A 140 1.38 0.34 -15.32
C LYS A 140 2.71 -0.34 -15.02
N LEU A 141 2.78 -1.17 -13.98
CA LEU A 141 3.94 -2.01 -13.65
C LEU A 141 3.93 -3.36 -14.39
N GLY A 142 2.91 -3.64 -15.20
CA GLY A 142 2.78 -4.89 -15.97
C GLY A 142 2.05 -6.01 -15.26
N PHE A 143 1.37 -5.72 -14.15
CA PHE A 143 0.49 -6.70 -13.49
C PHE A 143 -0.82 -6.87 -14.25
N ILE A 144 -1.38 -8.08 -14.16
CA ILE A 144 -2.68 -8.45 -14.72
C ILE A 144 -3.64 -8.73 -13.57
N LEU A 145 -4.87 -8.21 -13.66
CA LEU A 145 -5.94 -8.53 -12.71
C LEU A 145 -6.30 -10.02 -12.81
N LYS A 146 -6.22 -10.73 -11.69
CA LYS A 146 -6.55 -12.17 -11.60
C LYS A 146 -7.91 -12.41 -10.95
N ASN A 147 -8.14 -11.78 -9.80
CA ASN A 147 -9.35 -11.99 -9.02
C ASN A 147 -9.91 -10.68 -8.48
N THR A 148 -11.20 -10.70 -8.19
CA THR A 148 -11.89 -9.72 -7.37
C THR A 148 -12.34 -10.43 -6.11
N LEU A 149 -11.73 -10.06 -4.98
CA LEU A 149 -12.06 -10.64 -3.69
C LEU A 149 -13.27 -9.94 -3.08
N GLU A 150 -14.14 -10.74 -2.48
CA GLU A 150 -15.33 -10.24 -1.82
C GLU A 150 -14.99 -9.36 -0.61
N PRO A 151 -15.90 -8.45 -0.22
CA PRO A 151 -15.75 -7.68 1.00
C PRO A 151 -15.53 -8.55 2.23
N SER A 152 -14.63 -8.14 3.09
CA SER A 152 -14.41 -8.67 4.43
C SER A 152 -14.94 -7.70 5.47
N TYR A 153 -14.96 -8.11 6.74
CA TYR A 153 -15.44 -7.25 7.81
C TYR A 153 -14.48 -7.18 8.99
N SER A 154 -14.59 -6.07 9.70
CA SER A 154 -13.99 -5.84 11.01
C SER A 154 -15.10 -5.57 12.02
N TYR A 155 -14.78 -5.64 13.30
CA TYR A 155 -15.68 -5.24 14.36
C TYR A 155 -15.29 -3.86 14.91
N VAL A 156 -16.28 -3.09 15.31
CA VAL A 156 -16.14 -1.89 16.15
C VAL A 156 -17.01 -2.09 17.38
N ILE A 157 -16.45 -1.86 18.55
CA ILE A 157 -17.17 -1.97 19.83
C ILE A 157 -17.82 -0.62 20.14
N ASP A 158 -19.03 -0.62 20.68
CA ASP A 158 -19.73 0.60 21.09
C ASP A 158 -18.86 1.49 21.98
N GLY A 159 -18.77 2.77 21.61
CA GLY A 159 -17.94 3.74 22.31
C GLY A 159 -16.45 3.77 21.93
N ASP A 160 -16.02 2.87 21.03
CA ASP A 160 -14.70 2.90 20.39
C ASP A 160 -14.86 3.25 18.90
N TYR A 161 -13.80 3.77 18.29
CA TYR A 161 -13.74 4.05 16.84
C TYR A 161 -12.80 3.08 16.10
N LYS A 162 -12.00 2.30 16.83
CA LYS A 162 -10.99 1.41 16.24
C LYS A 162 -11.61 0.11 15.74
N ARG A 163 -11.25 -0.25 14.52
CA ARG A 163 -11.62 -1.54 13.93
C ARG A 163 -10.72 -2.64 14.47
N ILE A 164 -11.33 -3.76 14.80
CA ILE A 164 -10.67 -5.00 15.16
C ILE A 164 -10.92 -5.99 14.04
N GLN A 165 -9.86 -6.53 13.44
CA GLN A 165 -10.01 -7.49 12.35
C GLN A 165 -10.67 -8.77 12.84
N ALA A 166 -11.65 -9.28 12.08
CA ALA A 166 -12.39 -10.50 12.43
C ALA A 166 -11.46 -11.71 12.62
N SER A 167 -10.36 -11.78 11.86
CA SER A 167 -9.35 -12.85 11.97
C SER A 167 -8.60 -12.89 13.29
N THR A 168 -8.63 -11.80 14.07
CA THR A 168 -7.95 -11.72 15.39
C THR A 168 -8.87 -12.10 16.55
N ILE A 169 -10.13 -12.44 16.26
CA ILE A 169 -11.15 -12.69 17.27
C ILE A 169 -11.51 -14.17 17.24
N GLU A 170 -11.25 -14.87 18.32
CA GLU A 170 -11.55 -16.30 18.45
C GLU A 170 -13.04 -16.61 18.61
N ASN A 171 -13.84 -15.66 19.12
CA ASN A 171 -15.28 -15.80 19.33
C ASN A 171 -16.05 -14.70 18.59
N GLU A 172 -16.95 -15.08 17.69
CA GLU A 172 -17.80 -14.14 16.95
C GLU A 172 -18.81 -13.36 17.84
N ASN A 173 -18.95 -13.71 19.11
CA ASN A 173 -19.94 -13.13 20.01
C ASN A 173 -19.27 -12.09 20.93
N ILE A 174 -18.94 -10.91 20.36
CA ILE A 174 -18.44 -9.77 21.12
C ILE A 174 -19.64 -8.91 21.51
N PRO A 175 -19.92 -8.75 22.83
CA PRO A 175 -20.99 -7.86 23.25
C PRO A 175 -20.80 -6.44 22.75
N ASN A 176 -21.87 -5.81 22.28
CA ASN A 176 -21.89 -4.43 21.79
C ASN A 176 -20.90 -4.15 20.64
N ALA A 177 -20.69 -5.11 19.76
CA ALA A 177 -19.86 -4.95 18.57
C ALA A 177 -20.70 -4.95 17.29
N HIS A 178 -20.33 -4.05 16.37
CA HIS A 178 -20.92 -3.93 15.04
C HIS A 178 -19.96 -4.40 13.96
N LYS A 179 -20.47 -5.09 12.95
CA LYS A 179 -19.69 -5.46 11.76
C LYS A 179 -19.61 -4.28 10.80
N ILE A 180 -18.39 -3.90 10.44
CA ILE A 180 -18.12 -2.89 9.42
C ILE A 180 -17.42 -3.57 8.25
N TRP A 181 -18.03 -3.50 7.06
CA TRP A 181 -17.53 -4.14 5.85
C TRP A 181 -16.58 -3.23 5.08
N ASP A 182 -15.53 -3.81 4.54
CA ASP A 182 -14.70 -3.15 3.53
C ASP A 182 -15.32 -3.27 2.12
N CYS A 183 -14.62 -2.83 1.10
CA CYS A 183 -15.08 -2.94 -0.29
C CYS A 183 -14.47 -4.13 -1.05
N GLY A 184 -13.71 -4.99 -0.36
CA GLY A 184 -12.94 -6.07 -0.97
C GLY A 184 -11.65 -5.59 -1.65
N LEU A 185 -10.93 -6.52 -2.23
CA LEU A 185 -9.63 -6.29 -2.85
C LEU A 185 -9.64 -6.71 -4.33
N PHE A 186 -8.77 -6.11 -5.12
CA PHE A 186 -8.35 -6.66 -6.39
C PHE A 186 -7.03 -7.41 -6.23
N GLU A 187 -6.95 -8.65 -6.67
CA GLU A 187 -5.71 -9.43 -6.74
C GLU A 187 -5.09 -9.26 -8.13
N TYR A 188 -3.88 -8.72 -8.16
CA TYR A 188 -3.06 -8.57 -9.35
C TYR A 188 -1.89 -9.53 -9.30
N GLU A 189 -1.46 -10.02 -10.47
CA GLU A 189 -0.28 -10.85 -10.60
C GLU A 189 0.60 -10.36 -11.75
N TRP A 190 1.88 -10.25 -11.48
CA TRP A 190 2.94 -10.08 -12.46
C TRP A 190 3.69 -11.41 -12.63
N GLN A 191 4.05 -11.75 -13.85
CA GLN A 191 4.83 -12.94 -14.18
C GLN A 191 5.99 -12.54 -15.10
N GLU A 192 7.13 -13.20 -14.91
CA GLU A 192 8.27 -13.06 -15.83
C GLU A 192 7.86 -13.60 -17.20
N ASN A 193 8.10 -12.79 -18.25
CA ASN A 193 7.83 -13.18 -19.64
C ASN A 193 8.97 -13.99 -20.23
#